data_86b8a1fe38ccb6972032c52c4855f3e9
#
_entry.id   86b8a1fe38ccb6972032c52c4855f3e9
#
_cell.length_a   1.000
_cell.length_b   1.000
_cell.length_c   1.000
_cell.angle_alpha   90.00
_cell.angle_beta   90.00
_cell.angle_gamma   90.00
#
_symmetry.space_group_name_H-M   'P 1'
#
loop_
_entity.id
_entity.type
_entity.pdbx_description
1 polymer ?
#
loop_
_entity_poly.entity_id
_entity_poly.type
_entity_poly.pdbx_seq_one_letter_code
_entity_poly.pdbx_strand_id
1 'polypeptide(L)'
;LRRLVHTGEQLLWQEFSKTRSSGDLLLAHLVTQGSGAVSPSQKRYKSFIHYHRQRGIEDLLDAYPVFGRFLGIVWSFWLEQSIEMLERINRDREILFHKFGVPTEVSIHRIQQGLSDPHRAGRVVSIITFVAAESTLRIVYKPKDLGVDKAYQEALEDLNHQRVLPPLKTIAIHCGDGYGYVEHVPHVLCKTREELDRFYFSAGRLTAVLHVLGCTDCYYENLIANCDHLVLIDTETLLEDDLRDHVDEATAEIDTSPISE
;
A
#
# COMPACT_ATOMS: atom_id res chain seq x y z
N LEU A 1 -8.96 -7.70 -6.07
CA LEU A 1 -8.90 -8.22 -7.46
C LEU A 1 -7.46 -8.33 -7.97
N ARG A 2 -6.63 -7.26 -7.84
CA ARG A 2 -5.23 -7.26 -8.32
C ARG A 2 -4.42 -8.43 -7.76
N ARG A 3 -4.57 -8.78 -6.47
CA ARG A 3 -3.87 -9.92 -5.85
C ARG A 3 -4.27 -11.26 -6.45
N LEU A 4 -5.56 -11.50 -6.65
CA LEU A 4 -6.04 -12.72 -7.31
C LEU A 4 -5.48 -12.84 -8.72
N VAL A 5 -5.42 -11.72 -9.46
CA VAL A 5 -4.82 -11.68 -10.79
C VAL A 5 -3.32 -12.02 -10.71
N HIS A 6 -2.59 -11.38 -9.82
CA HIS A 6 -1.13 -11.62 -9.68
C HIS A 6 -0.80 -13.06 -9.28
N THR A 7 -1.61 -13.65 -8.38
CA THR A 7 -1.45 -15.06 -7.98
C THR A 7 -1.61 -16.01 -9.16
N GLY A 8 -2.49 -15.68 -10.13
CA GLY A 8 -2.78 -16.53 -11.29
C GLY A 8 -2.02 -16.19 -12.57
N GLU A 9 -1.37 -15.04 -12.64
CA GLU A 9 -0.83 -14.50 -13.88
C GLU A 9 0.20 -15.44 -14.54
N GLN A 10 1.15 -15.96 -13.78
CA GLN A 10 2.18 -16.86 -14.29
C GLN A 10 1.59 -18.18 -14.80
N LEU A 11 0.67 -18.77 -14.05
CA LEU A 11 0.00 -20.01 -14.44
C LEU A 11 -0.83 -19.82 -15.71
N LEU A 12 -1.65 -18.77 -15.75
CA LEU A 12 -2.45 -18.45 -16.94
C LEU A 12 -1.57 -18.17 -18.16
N TRP A 13 -0.43 -17.53 -17.94
CA TRP A 13 0.55 -17.32 -19.01
C TRP A 13 1.16 -18.63 -19.52
N GLN A 14 1.49 -19.55 -18.62
CA GLN A 14 1.99 -20.89 -18.99
C GLN A 14 0.93 -21.66 -19.79
N GLU A 15 -0.32 -21.69 -19.34
CA GLU A 15 -1.42 -22.34 -20.04
C GLU A 15 -1.68 -21.70 -21.41
N PHE A 16 -1.69 -20.38 -21.49
CA PHE A 16 -1.79 -19.67 -22.77
C PHE A 16 -0.62 -20.01 -23.69
N SER A 17 0.59 -20.13 -23.15
CA SER A 17 1.79 -20.45 -23.93
C SER A 17 1.74 -21.85 -24.54
N LYS A 18 1.09 -22.82 -23.88
CA LYS A 18 0.85 -24.17 -24.45
C LYS A 18 -0.04 -24.16 -25.69
N THR A 19 -0.89 -23.11 -25.83
CA THR A 19 -1.74 -22.98 -27.02
C THR A 19 -0.99 -22.44 -28.25
N ARG A 20 0.29 -22.05 -28.10
CA ARG A 20 1.12 -21.54 -29.20
C ARG A 20 1.82 -22.67 -29.93
N SER A 21 1.72 -22.71 -31.25
CA SER A 21 2.56 -23.56 -32.08
C SER A 21 3.87 -22.87 -32.42
N SER A 22 4.95 -23.64 -32.64
CA SER A 22 6.27 -23.09 -33.00
C SER A 22 6.23 -22.26 -34.30
N GLY A 23 5.30 -22.54 -35.21
CA GLY A 23 5.08 -21.75 -36.44
C GLY A 23 4.43 -20.38 -36.23
N ASP A 24 3.68 -20.20 -35.13
CA ASP A 24 2.98 -18.95 -34.86
C ASP A 24 3.92 -17.82 -34.42
N LEU A 25 5.03 -18.15 -33.78
CA LEU A 25 6.07 -17.19 -33.39
C LEU A 25 6.77 -16.60 -34.64
N LEU A 26 7.03 -17.42 -35.64
CA LEU A 26 7.61 -16.99 -36.92
C LEU A 26 6.62 -16.13 -37.74
N LEU A 27 5.36 -16.55 -37.84
CA LEU A 27 4.31 -15.79 -38.52
C LEU A 27 3.99 -14.44 -37.83
N ALA A 28 3.97 -14.39 -36.51
CA ALA A 28 3.76 -13.13 -35.78
C ALA A 28 4.88 -12.12 -36.07
N HIS A 29 6.12 -12.56 -36.20
CA HIS A 29 7.27 -11.71 -36.57
C HIS A 29 7.18 -11.17 -38.01
N LEU A 30 6.65 -11.94 -38.93
CA LEU A 30 6.48 -11.57 -40.34
C LEU A 30 5.26 -10.63 -40.60
N VAL A 31 4.21 -10.77 -39.80
CA VAL A 31 2.95 -10.00 -39.98
C VAL A 31 3.01 -8.61 -39.31
N THR A 32 3.89 -8.38 -38.35
CA THR A 32 4.03 -7.08 -37.66
C THR A 32 4.58 -5.97 -38.55
N GLN A 33 4.98 -6.25 -39.80
CA GLN A 33 5.49 -5.23 -40.73
C GLN A 33 4.46 -4.63 -41.72
N GLY A 34 3.21 -5.01 -41.64
CA GLY A 34 2.23 -4.40 -42.59
C GLY A 34 0.79 -4.82 -42.36
N SER A 35 0.02 -3.92 -41.92
CA SER A 35 -1.44 -3.79 -41.93
C SER A 35 -2.14 -3.90 -40.57
N GLY A 36 -3.11 -2.98 -40.33
CA GLY A 36 -3.91 -2.88 -39.09
C GLY A 36 -4.90 -4.05 -38.84
N ALA A 37 -4.57 -5.27 -39.27
CA ALA A 37 -5.34 -6.48 -39.02
C ALA A 37 -4.98 -7.02 -37.61
N VAL A 38 -6.01 -7.42 -36.86
CA VAL A 38 -5.85 -8.07 -35.53
C VAL A 38 -4.90 -9.24 -35.68
N SER A 39 -3.77 -9.21 -34.95
CA SER A 39 -2.74 -10.24 -35.03
C SER A 39 -3.30 -11.62 -34.65
N PRO A 40 -2.80 -12.72 -35.26
CA PRO A 40 -3.21 -14.09 -34.90
C PRO A 40 -3.08 -14.39 -33.40
N SER A 41 -2.09 -13.81 -32.73
CA SER A 41 -1.90 -13.92 -31.28
C SER A 41 -3.02 -13.26 -30.48
N GLN A 42 -3.57 -12.15 -30.95
CA GLN A 42 -4.69 -11.46 -30.31
C GLN A 42 -6.01 -12.25 -30.43
N LYS A 43 -6.28 -12.88 -31.59
CA LYS A 43 -7.44 -13.77 -31.74
C LYS A 43 -7.36 -14.96 -30.81
N ARG A 44 -6.20 -15.58 -30.71
CA ARG A 44 -5.95 -16.73 -29.85
C ARG A 44 -6.11 -16.37 -28.37
N TYR A 45 -5.55 -15.23 -27.94
CA TYR A 45 -5.72 -14.73 -26.58
C TYR A 45 -7.19 -14.50 -26.24
N LYS A 46 -7.97 -13.89 -27.14
CA LYS A 46 -9.42 -13.71 -26.95
C LYS A 46 -10.16 -15.05 -26.82
N SER A 47 -9.79 -16.04 -27.63
CA SER A 47 -10.38 -17.39 -27.55
C SER A 47 -10.01 -18.09 -26.25
N PHE A 48 -8.77 -17.97 -25.80
CA PHE A 48 -8.29 -18.49 -24.52
C PHE A 48 -9.08 -17.89 -23.35
N ILE A 49 -9.19 -16.56 -23.30
CA ILE A 49 -9.99 -15.87 -22.26
C ILE A 49 -11.46 -16.29 -22.32
N HIS A 50 -12.05 -16.39 -23.54
CA HIS A 50 -13.44 -16.80 -23.69
C HIS A 50 -13.69 -18.23 -23.16
N TYR A 51 -12.80 -19.17 -23.48
CA TYR A 51 -12.87 -20.54 -22.96
C TYR A 51 -12.83 -20.57 -21.43
N HIS A 52 -11.84 -19.91 -20.81
CA HIS A 52 -11.72 -19.89 -19.34
C HIS A 52 -12.86 -19.15 -18.63
N ARG A 53 -13.51 -18.20 -19.29
CA ARG A 53 -14.72 -17.55 -18.75
C ARG A 53 -15.97 -18.43 -18.78
N GLN A 54 -16.05 -19.39 -19.66
CA GLN A 54 -17.23 -20.26 -19.79
C GLN A 54 -17.12 -21.52 -18.95
N ARG A 55 -16.01 -22.23 -19.01
CA ARG A 55 -15.81 -23.54 -18.33
C ARG A 55 -14.37 -23.78 -17.87
N GLY A 56 -13.39 -23.20 -18.52
CA GLY A 56 -11.99 -23.54 -18.34
C GLY A 56 -11.39 -23.17 -16.98
N ILE A 57 -12.10 -22.40 -16.16
CA ILE A 57 -11.69 -22.16 -14.76
C ILE A 57 -11.79 -23.45 -13.94
N GLU A 58 -12.87 -24.23 -14.10
CA GLU A 58 -13.06 -25.51 -13.41
C GLU A 58 -11.95 -26.48 -13.83
N ASP A 59 -11.74 -26.64 -15.15
CA ASP A 59 -10.69 -27.49 -15.69
C ASP A 59 -9.28 -27.07 -15.21
N LEU A 60 -9.05 -25.75 -15.09
CA LEU A 60 -7.79 -25.20 -14.58
C LEU A 60 -7.59 -25.53 -13.11
N LEU A 61 -8.62 -25.42 -12.27
CA LEU A 61 -8.56 -25.72 -10.84
C LEU A 61 -8.39 -27.23 -10.60
N ASP A 62 -9.02 -28.08 -11.42
CA ASP A 62 -8.85 -29.53 -11.37
C ASP A 62 -7.43 -29.95 -11.79
N ALA A 63 -6.88 -29.32 -12.84
CA ALA A 63 -5.51 -29.57 -13.29
C ALA A 63 -4.45 -29.04 -12.31
N TYR A 64 -4.79 -27.98 -11.57
CA TYR A 64 -3.87 -27.31 -10.62
C TYR A 64 -4.51 -27.11 -9.24
N PRO A 65 -4.76 -28.17 -8.47
CA PRO A 65 -5.48 -28.09 -7.19
C PRO A 65 -4.77 -27.22 -6.14
N VAL A 66 -3.45 -27.17 -6.16
CA VAL A 66 -2.67 -26.28 -5.27
C VAL A 66 -2.97 -24.80 -5.59
N PHE A 67 -3.07 -24.45 -6.86
CA PHE A 67 -3.46 -23.12 -7.28
C PHE A 67 -4.88 -22.77 -6.84
N GLY A 68 -5.83 -23.71 -6.99
CA GLY A 68 -7.18 -23.56 -6.50
C GLY A 68 -7.24 -23.30 -4.99
N ARG A 69 -6.44 -24.02 -4.22
CA ARG A 69 -6.30 -23.81 -2.78
C ARG A 69 -5.75 -22.41 -2.46
N PHE A 70 -4.71 -21.98 -3.19
CA PHE A 70 -4.15 -20.63 -3.02
C PHE A 70 -5.17 -19.52 -3.31
N LEU A 71 -5.91 -19.64 -4.42
CA LEU A 71 -6.99 -18.70 -4.75
C LEU A 71 -8.04 -18.65 -3.65
N GLY A 72 -8.45 -19.82 -3.13
CA GLY A 72 -9.40 -19.92 -2.03
C GLY A 72 -8.92 -19.20 -0.76
N ILE A 73 -7.66 -19.39 -0.37
CA ILE A 73 -7.05 -18.71 0.78
C ILE A 73 -7.03 -17.18 0.57
N VAL A 74 -6.55 -16.70 -0.58
CA VAL A 74 -6.48 -15.26 -0.89
C VAL A 74 -7.88 -14.64 -0.91
N TRP A 75 -8.87 -15.37 -1.45
CA TRP A 75 -10.26 -14.94 -1.46
C TRP A 75 -10.85 -14.86 -0.05
N SER A 76 -10.65 -15.88 0.78
CA SER A 76 -11.15 -15.89 2.16
C SER A 76 -10.56 -14.73 2.97
N PHE A 77 -9.26 -14.51 2.89
CA PHE A 77 -8.60 -13.38 3.56
C PHE A 77 -9.13 -12.02 3.08
N TRP A 78 -9.33 -11.88 1.77
CA TRP A 78 -9.90 -10.64 1.24
C TRP A 78 -11.34 -10.41 1.73
N LEU A 79 -12.16 -11.46 1.77
CA LEU A 79 -13.54 -11.37 2.22
C LEU A 79 -13.62 -11.02 3.70
N GLU A 80 -12.89 -11.75 4.55
CA GLU A 80 -12.83 -11.53 6.00
C GLU A 80 -12.38 -10.11 6.33
N GLN A 81 -11.28 -9.67 5.72
CA GLN A 81 -10.78 -8.30 5.90
C GLN A 81 -11.79 -7.24 5.44
N SER A 82 -12.48 -7.49 4.32
CA SER A 82 -13.44 -6.52 3.79
C SER A 82 -14.66 -6.39 4.70
N ILE A 83 -15.17 -7.51 5.23
CA ILE A 83 -16.28 -7.53 6.19
C ILE A 83 -15.86 -6.79 7.46
N GLU A 84 -14.72 -7.17 8.07
CA GLU A 84 -14.18 -6.55 9.28
C GLU A 84 -14.04 -5.02 9.13
N MET A 85 -13.48 -4.58 8.02
CA MET A 85 -13.33 -3.14 7.74
C MET A 85 -14.68 -2.43 7.65
N LEU A 86 -15.65 -3.00 6.93
CA LEU A 86 -16.98 -2.40 6.78
C LEU A 86 -17.76 -2.33 8.10
N GLU A 87 -17.65 -3.37 8.93
CA GLU A 87 -18.25 -3.41 10.26
C GLU A 87 -17.65 -2.33 11.17
N ARG A 88 -16.31 -2.18 11.15
CA ARG A 88 -15.60 -1.14 11.90
C ARG A 88 -16.01 0.25 11.45
N ILE A 89 -16.05 0.52 10.15
CA ILE A 89 -16.51 1.82 9.60
C ILE A 89 -17.95 2.12 10.03
N ASN A 90 -18.82 1.11 9.98
CA ASN A 90 -20.22 1.29 10.37
C ASN A 90 -20.37 1.58 11.87
N ARG A 91 -19.59 0.87 12.71
CA ARG A 91 -19.56 1.10 14.16
C ARG A 91 -19.03 2.48 14.52
N ASP A 92 -18.00 2.94 13.82
CA ASP A 92 -17.25 4.15 14.17
C ASP A 92 -17.76 5.41 13.45
N ARG A 93 -18.94 5.40 12.84
CA ARG A 93 -19.51 6.51 12.05
C ARG A 93 -19.50 7.85 12.79
N GLU A 94 -19.87 7.88 14.07
CA GLU A 94 -19.87 9.10 14.88
C GLU A 94 -18.44 9.62 15.10
N ILE A 95 -17.49 8.74 15.35
CA ILE A 95 -16.08 9.11 15.50
C ILE A 95 -15.55 9.68 14.19
N LEU A 96 -15.87 9.06 13.06
CA LEU A 96 -15.47 9.53 11.73
C LEU A 96 -16.06 10.91 11.42
N PHE A 97 -17.30 11.16 11.85
CA PHE A 97 -17.93 12.48 11.72
C PHE A 97 -17.19 13.53 12.55
N HIS A 98 -17.01 13.29 13.84
CA HIS A 98 -16.41 14.27 14.75
C HIS A 98 -14.94 14.55 14.45
N LYS A 99 -14.19 13.53 14.09
CA LYS A 99 -12.73 13.66 13.94
C LYS A 99 -12.27 13.99 12.51
N PHE A 100 -12.97 13.48 11.52
CA PHE A 100 -12.58 13.64 10.10
C PHE A 100 -13.63 14.37 9.26
N GLY A 101 -14.75 14.77 9.86
CA GLY A 101 -15.83 15.47 9.16
C GLY A 101 -16.61 14.59 8.17
N VAL A 102 -16.57 13.26 8.32
CA VAL A 102 -17.35 12.33 7.47
C VAL A 102 -18.81 12.39 7.87
N PRO A 103 -19.75 12.85 7.02
CA PRO A 103 -21.15 12.89 7.38
C PRO A 103 -21.68 11.50 7.73
N THR A 104 -22.50 11.39 8.78
CA THR A 104 -22.99 10.09 9.30
C THR A 104 -23.90 9.34 8.33
N GLU A 105 -24.61 10.05 7.47
CA GLU A 105 -25.54 9.48 6.49
C GLU A 105 -24.95 9.27 5.09
N VAL A 106 -23.65 9.57 4.94
CA VAL A 106 -22.96 9.42 3.65
C VAL A 106 -22.62 7.97 3.38
N SER A 107 -22.79 7.53 2.13
CA SER A 107 -22.37 6.21 1.68
C SER A 107 -20.89 6.21 1.28
N ILE A 108 -20.28 5.05 1.42
CA ILE A 108 -18.95 4.80 0.84
C ILE A 108 -19.08 4.80 -0.69
N HIS A 109 -18.37 5.71 -1.34
CA HIS A 109 -18.34 5.77 -2.80
C HIS A 109 -17.29 4.82 -3.39
N ARG A 110 -16.11 4.75 -2.76
CA ARG A 110 -15.00 3.93 -3.26
C ARG A 110 -14.11 3.47 -2.10
N ILE A 111 -13.63 2.23 -2.21
CA ILE A 111 -12.55 1.70 -1.37
C ILE A 111 -11.40 1.30 -2.29
N GLN A 112 -10.22 1.85 -2.04
CA GLN A 112 -8.99 1.50 -2.71
C GLN A 112 -8.13 0.70 -1.74
N GLN A 113 -7.97 -0.59 -1.99
CA GLN A 113 -7.18 -1.54 -1.19
C GLN A 113 -5.83 -1.83 -1.86
N GLY A 114 -4.91 -2.43 -1.07
CA GLY A 114 -3.62 -2.88 -1.59
C GLY A 114 -2.63 -1.75 -1.76
N LEU A 115 -2.62 -0.82 -0.82
CA LEU A 115 -1.69 0.30 -0.76
C LEU A 115 -0.47 0.02 0.13
N SER A 116 -0.45 -1.15 0.77
CA SER A 116 0.66 -1.68 1.55
C SER A 116 0.81 -3.16 1.29
N ASP A 117 1.92 -3.73 1.71
CA ASP A 117 2.09 -5.17 1.80
C ASP A 117 1.05 -5.81 2.72
N PRO A 118 0.67 -7.07 2.46
CA PRO A 118 -0.30 -7.77 3.29
C PRO A 118 0.31 -8.21 4.62
N HIS A 119 -0.26 -7.76 5.71
CA HIS A 119 0.06 -8.24 7.05
C HIS A 119 -1.06 -9.14 7.60
N ARG A 120 -0.76 -9.99 8.59
CA ARG A 120 -1.74 -10.74 9.41
C ARG A 120 -2.98 -11.22 8.63
N ALA A 121 -2.84 -12.27 7.83
CA ALA A 121 -3.92 -12.85 7.03
C ALA A 121 -4.49 -11.89 5.95
N GLY A 122 -3.62 -11.17 5.26
CA GLY A 122 -3.98 -10.38 4.09
C GLY A 122 -4.52 -8.99 4.34
N ARG A 123 -4.47 -8.49 5.60
CA ARG A 123 -4.88 -7.12 5.93
C ARG A 123 -3.98 -6.08 5.26
N VAL A 124 -4.61 -5.05 4.69
CA VAL A 124 -3.92 -3.99 3.93
C VAL A 124 -4.49 -2.63 4.25
N VAL A 125 -3.64 -1.62 4.15
CA VAL A 125 -4.06 -0.22 4.19
C VAL A 125 -5.04 0.05 3.06
N SER A 126 -6.10 0.80 3.37
CA SER A 126 -7.18 1.12 2.43
C SER A 126 -7.54 2.60 2.48
N ILE A 127 -7.69 3.24 1.33
CA ILE A 127 -8.27 4.58 1.24
C ILE A 127 -9.77 4.45 1.00
N ILE A 128 -10.55 5.06 1.88
CA ILE A 128 -12.01 5.09 1.82
C ILE A 128 -12.43 6.48 1.35
N THR A 129 -13.21 6.52 0.29
CA THR A 129 -13.72 7.75 -0.29
C THR A 129 -15.21 7.85 -0.04
N PHE A 130 -15.63 8.98 0.53
CA PHE A 130 -17.02 9.36 0.73
C PHE A 130 -17.34 10.53 -0.20
N VAL A 131 -18.56 10.56 -0.71
CA VAL A 131 -19.05 11.67 -1.52
C VAL A 131 -20.32 12.22 -0.89
N ALA A 132 -20.30 13.49 -0.52
CA ALA A 132 -21.42 14.21 0.06
C ALA A 132 -21.66 15.48 -0.77
N ALA A 133 -22.81 15.55 -1.45
CA ALA A 133 -23.19 16.65 -2.33
C ALA A 133 -22.06 17.03 -3.32
N GLU A 134 -21.35 18.11 -3.08
CA GLU A 134 -20.27 18.62 -3.92
C GLU A 134 -18.86 18.32 -3.36
N SER A 135 -18.75 17.65 -2.20
CA SER A 135 -17.47 17.39 -1.54
C SER A 135 -17.08 15.94 -1.58
N THR A 136 -15.79 15.70 -1.77
CA THR A 136 -15.18 14.36 -1.67
C THR A 136 -14.25 14.33 -0.47
N LEU A 137 -14.55 13.46 0.47
CA LEU A 137 -13.72 13.23 1.64
C LEU A 137 -13.02 11.87 1.55
N ARG A 138 -11.78 11.82 1.97
CA ARG A 138 -10.99 10.59 2.02
C ARG A 138 -10.40 10.40 3.39
N ILE A 139 -10.43 9.17 3.87
CA ILE A 139 -9.72 8.73 5.07
C ILE A 139 -8.90 7.49 4.74
N VAL A 140 -7.85 7.25 5.51
CA VAL A 140 -7.01 6.05 5.41
C VAL A 140 -7.36 5.12 6.56
N TYR A 141 -7.81 3.91 6.26
CA TYR A 141 -7.98 2.83 7.21
C TYR A 141 -6.70 2.00 7.27
N LYS A 142 -6.14 1.85 8.47
CA LYS A 142 -4.97 1.00 8.75
C LYS A 142 -5.38 -0.13 9.69
N PRO A 143 -5.29 -1.39 9.29
CA PRO A 143 -5.65 -2.55 10.12
C PRO A 143 -4.51 -2.98 11.05
N LYS A 144 -3.94 -2.02 11.78
CA LYS A 144 -2.86 -2.20 12.78
C LYS A 144 -3.06 -1.23 13.93
N ASP A 145 -2.38 -1.48 15.05
CA ASP A 145 -2.30 -0.51 16.13
C ASP A 145 -1.64 0.79 15.63
N LEU A 146 -2.21 1.92 16.00
CA LEU A 146 -1.72 3.25 15.64
C LEU A 146 -1.20 4.05 16.86
N GLY A 147 -0.83 3.38 17.92
CA GLY A 147 -0.31 4.03 19.12
C GLY A 147 0.95 4.84 18.85
N VAL A 148 1.90 4.30 18.07
CA VAL A 148 3.13 4.99 17.66
C VAL A 148 2.81 6.15 16.72
N ASP A 149 1.94 5.95 15.73
CA ASP A 149 1.50 7.01 14.81
C ASP A 149 0.89 8.18 15.60
N LYS A 150 0.05 7.90 16.59
CA LYS A 150 -0.59 8.91 17.45
C LYS A 150 0.42 9.64 18.32
N ALA A 151 1.31 8.92 19.01
CA ALA A 151 2.34 9.51 19.85
C ALA A 151 3.29 10.43 19.05
N TYR A 152 3.62 10.03 17.83
CA TYR A 152 4.38 10.86 16.90
C TYR A 152 3.66 12.18 16.57
N GLN A 153 2.36 12.15 16.27
CA GLN A 153 1.60 13.38 16.01
C GLN A 153 1.53 14.28 17.26
N GLU A 154 1.31 13.71 18.43
CA GLU A 154 1.33 14.44 19.71
C GLU A 154 2.70 15.10 19.95
N ALA A 155 3.79 14.41 19.67
CA ALA A 155 5.13 15.00 19.77
C ALA A 155 5.34 16.16 18.78
N LEU A 156 4.83 16.06 17.55
CA LEU A 156 4.88 17.17 16.60
C LEU A 156 4.01 18.37 17.05
N GLU A 157 2.87 18.12 17.65
CA GLU A 157 1.98 19.16 18.20
C GLU A 157 2.68 19.87 19.35
N ASP A 158 3.35 19.16 20.27
CA ASP A 158 4.13 19.73 21.37
C ASP A 158 5.28 20.60 20.85
N LEU A 159 6.01 20.15 19.83
CA LEU A 159 7.06 20.93 19.17
C LEU A 159 6.48 22.20 18.54
N ASN A 160 5.32 22.13 17.91
CA ASN A 160 4.64 23.26 17.31
C ASN A 160 4.17 24.28 18.36
N HIS A 161 3.71 23.81 19.53
CA HIS A 161 3.29 24.68 20.63
C HIS A 161 4.40 25.53 21.22
N GLN A 162 5.66 25.08 21.14
CA GLN A 162 6.81 25.85 21.61
C GLN A 162 7.09 27.10 20.75
N ARG A 163 6.52 27.19 19.55
CA ARG A 163 6.59 28.37 18.65
C ARG A 163 8.01 28.88 18.33
N VAL A 164 9.00 28.05 18.48
CA VAL A 164 10.41 28.40 18.19
C VAL A 164 10.65 28.43 16.67
N LEU A 165 9.91 27.60 15.95
CA LEU A 165 10.01 27.45 14.49
C LEU A 165 8.61 27.43 13.85
N PRO A 166 8.48 27.67 12.54
CA PRO A 166 7.20 27.47 11.83
C PRO A 166 6.66 26.04 12.06
N PRO A 167 5.36 25.83 12.16
CA PRO A 167 4.81 24.52 12.53
C PRO A 167 5.09 23.45 11.48
N LEU A 168 5.34 22.23 11.95
CA LEU A 168 5.28 21.02 11.12
C LEU A 168 3.81 20.62 10.94
N LYS A 169 3.46 20.09 9.76
CA LYS A 169 2.09 19.63 9.52
C LYS A 169 1.82 18.37 10.33
N THR A 170 0.75 18.41 11.12
CA THR A 170 0.17 17.26 11.81
C THR A 170 -1.03 16.72 11.06
N ILE A 171 -1.37 15.45 11.30
CA ILE A 171 -2.52 14.77 10.70
C ILE A 171 -3.39 14.16 11.78
N ALA A 172 -4.70 14.17 11.57
CA ALA A 172 -5.64 13.59 12.51
C ALA A 172 -5.54 12.05 12.48
N ILE A 173 -5.48 11.43 13.69
CA ILE A 173 -5.44 9.98 13.87
C ILE A 173 -6.50 9.56 14.88
N HIS A 174 -7.23 8.49 14.58
CA HIS A 174 -8.06 7.77 15.53
C HIS A 174 -7.54 6.35 15.71
N CYS A 175 -7.29 5.96 16.96
CA CYS A 175 -6.88 4.61 17.32
C CYS A 175 -8.11 3.82 17.81
N GLY A 176 -8.40 2.71 17.16
CA GLY A 176 -9.27 1.64 17.63
C GLY A 176 -8.46 0.47 18.20
N ASP A 177 -9.13 -0.60 18.58
CA ASP A 177 -8.47 -1.82 19.07
C ASP A 177 -7.91 -2.65 17.91
N GLY A 178 -6.59 -2.55 17.70
CA GLY A 178 -5.88 -3.23 16.61
C GLY A 178 -6.16 -2.69 15.21
N TYR A 179 -6.67 -1.47 15.08
CA TYR A 179 -6.89 -0.74 13.83
C TYR A 179 -7.03 0.75 14.09
N GLY A 180 -7.08 1.54 13.04
CA GLY A 180 -7.42 2.95 13.17
C GLY A 180 -7.66 3.65 11.85
N TYR A 181 -7.90 4.95 11.96
CA TYR A 181 -8.14 5.84 10.84
C TYR A 181 -7.19 7.02 10.88
N VAL A 182 -6.69 7.39 9.74
CA VAL A 182 -5.74 8.49 9.56
C VAL A 182 -6.31 9.44 8.52
N GLU A 183 -6.09 10.74 8.72
CA GLU A 183 -6.38 11.76 7.72
C GLU A 183 -5.66 11.45 6.41
N HIS A 184 -6.37 11.53 5.30
CA HIS A 184 -5.76 11.36 3.98
C HIS A 184 -4.99 12.61 3.59
N VAL A 185 -3.67 12.49 3.47
CA VAL A 185 -2.81 13.56 2.96
C VAL A 185 -2.70 13.45 1.44
N PRO A 186 -3.21 14.42 0.66
CA PRO A 186 -3.04 14.43 -0.78
C PRO A 186 -1.61 14.88 -1.16
N HIS A 187 -1.06 14.30 -2.23
CA HIS A 187 0.11 14.87 -2.87
C HIS A 187 -0.28 16.18 -3.58
N VAL A 188 0.35 17.29 -3.17
CA VAL A 188 0.09 18.63 -3.73
C VAL A 188 1.41 19.27 -4.11
N LEU A 189 1.52 19.71 -5.37
CA LEU A 189 2.72 20.39 -5.86
C LEU A 189 2.78 21.85 -5.38
N CYS A 190 3.98 22.33 -5.09
CA CYS A 190 4.24 23.75 -4.92
C CYS A 190 3.99 24.50 -6.23
N LYS A 191 3.37 25.67 -6.15
CA LYS A 191 3.05 26.52 -7.31
C LYS A 191 3.93 27.77 -7.39
N THR A 192 4.53 28.18 -6.28
CA THR A 192 5.38 29.35 -6.20
C THR A 192 6.77 29.01 -5.64
N ARG A 193 7.71 29.92 -5.83
CA ARG A 193 9.07 29.78 -5.27
C ARG A 193 9.05 29.81 -3.75
N GLU A 194 8.22 30.66 -3.17
CA GLU A 194 8.08 30.81 -1.73
C GLU A 194 7.49 29.53 -1.08
N GLU A 195 6.54 28.85 -1.76
CA GLU A 195 6.05 27.55 -1.31
C GLU A 195 7.13 26.49 -1.34
N LEU A 196 7.96 26.48 -2.39
CA LEU A 196 9.07 25.55 -2.53
C LEU A 196 10.15 25.78 -1.46
N ASP A 197 10.49 27.03 -1.16
CA ASP A 197 11.45 27.38 -0.12
C ASP A 197 10.92 26.93 1.26
N ARG A 198 9.63 27.12 1.55
CA ARG A 198 8.99 26.61 2.78
C ARG A 198 8.96 25.08 2.83
N PHE A 199 8.72 24.42 1.70
CA PHE A 199 8.76 22.96 1.60
C PHE A 199 10.15 22.42 2.02
N TYR A 200 11.23 22.93 1.45
CA TYR A 200 12.56 22.47 1.80
C TYR A 200 12.93 22.78 3.25
N PHE A 201 12.48 23.93 3.76
CA PHE A 201 12.68 24.25 5.16
C PHE A 201 11.90 23.30 6.08
N SER A 202 10.65 23.00 5.76
CA SER A 202 9.82 22.02 6.46
C SER A 202 10.44 20.62 6.38
N ALA A 203 10.92 20.21 5.22
CA ALA A 203 11.57 18.91 5.01
C ALA A 203 12.84 18.77 5.87
N GLY A 204 13.69 19.81 5.91
CA GLY A 204 14.89 19.79 6.77
C GLY A 204 14.55 19.66 8.26
N ARG A 205 13.51 20.33 8.72
CA ARG A 205 13.02 20.22 10.11
C ARG A 205 12.46 18.83 10.42
N LEU A 206 11.64 18.30 9.51
CA LEU A 206 11.14 16.93 9.63
C LEU A 206 12.30 15.94 9.68
N THR A 207 13.30 16.08 8.81
CA THR A 207 14.49 15.22 8.81
C THR A 207 15.21 15.26 10.18
N ALA A 208 15.35 16.45 10.79
CA ALA A 208 15.98 16.57 12.11
C ALA A 208 15.16 15.81 13.19
N VAL A 209 13.83 15.93 13.16
CA VAL A 209 12.95 15.18 14.10
C VAL A 209 13.08 13.67 13.88
N LEU A 210 13.01 13.21 12.63
CA LEU A 210 13.11 11.80 12.28
C LEU A 210 14.49 11.21 12.63
N HIS A 211 15.54 11.99 12.48
CA HIS A 211 16.89 11.59 12.90
C HIS A 211 16.97 11.38 14.42
N VAL A 212 16.42 12.32 15.19
CA VAL A 212 16.38 12.19 16.68
C VAL A 212 15.53 10.99 17.12
N LEU A 213 14.46 10.68 16.38
CA LEU A 213 13.58 9.54 16.65
C LEU A 213 14.10 8.22 16.05
N GLY A 214 15.30 8.19 15.47
CA GLY A 214 15.90 6.97 14.92
C GLY A 214 15.10 6.33 13.79
N CYS A 215 14.42 7.14 12.96
CA CYS A 215 13.63 6.62 11.83
C CYS A 215 14.54 6.00 10.77
N THR A 216 14.36 4.72 10.47
CA THR A 216 15.18 3.97 9.51
C THR A 216 14.50 3.82 8.14
N ASP A 217 13.17 3.93 8.06
CA ASP A 217 12.38 3.73 6.83
C ASP A 217 11.74 5.04 6.31
N CYS A 218 12.59 6.08 6.12
CA CYS A 218 12.16 7.39 5.62
C CYS A 218 12.28 7.50 4.10
N TYR A 219 11.78 6.50 3.34
CA TYR A 219 11.79 6.49 1.88
C TYR A 219 10.61 7.25 1.28
N TYR A 220 10.68 7.49 -0.04
CA TYR A 220 9.66 8.24 -0.79
C TYR A 220 8.24 7.63 -0.69
N GLU A 221 8.12 6.34 -0.41
CA GLU A 221 6.84 5.65 -0.24
C GLU A 221 6.14 6.05 1.07
N ASN A 222 6.92 6.40 2.09
CA ASN A 222 6.44 6.77 3.42
C ASN A 222 6.37 8.30 3.64
N LEU A 223 6.74 9.09 2.62
CA LEU A 223 6.77 10.55 2.69
C LEU A 223 5.86 11.16 1.62
N ILE A 224 4.97 12.06 2.03
CA ILE A 224 4.08 12.79 1.10
C ILE A 224 4.43 14.27 1.06
N ALA A 225 4.74 14.75 -0.15
CA ALA A 225 4.83 16.18 -0.41
C ALA A 225 3.42 16.78 -0.50
N ASN A 226 3.09 17.66 0.43
CA ASN A 226 1.80 18.34 0.51
C ASN A 226 2.02 19.86 0.49
N CYS A 227 2.14 20.42 -0.69
CA CYS A 227 2.49 21.81 -0.95
C CYS A 227 3.80 22.18 -0.23
N ASP A 228 3.75 23.06 0.75
CA ASP A 228 4.89 23.57 1.52
C ASP A 228 5.29 22.69 2.73
N HIS A 229 4.75 21.47 2.83
CA HIS A 229 5.06 20.51 3.89
C HIS A 229 5.47 19.15 3.34
N LEU A 230 6.40 18.50 4.03
CA LEU A 230 6.69 17.08 3.90
C LEU A 230 6.05 16.36 5.10
N VAL A 231 5.33 15.26 4.85
CA VAL A 231 4.57 14.53 5.88
C VAL A 231 4.99 13.07 5.87
N LEU A 232 5.39 12.53 7.03
CA LEU A 232 5.59 11.09 7.24
C LEU A 232 4.22 10.43 7.47
N ILE A 233 3.93 9.38 6.72
CA ILE A 233 2.66 8.65 6.78
C ILE A 233 2.80 7.23 7.35
N ASP A 234 4.02 6.74 7.55
CA ASP A 234 4.31 5.47 8.20
C ASP A 234 5.40 5.63 9.25
N THR A 235 5.10 5.22 10.48
CA THR A 235 5.91 5.43 11.67
C THR A 235 6.41 4.12 12.28
N GLU A 236 6.32 2.99 11.55
CA GLU A 236 6.64 1.67 12.09
C GLU A 236 8.09 1.54 12.60
N THR A 237 9.00 2.29 11.97
CA THR A 237 10.44 2.24 12.29
C THR A 237 10.92 3.37 13.20
N LEU A 238 10.00 4.11 13.82
CA LEU A 238 10.39 5.11 14.83
C LEU A 238 10.84 4.43 16.12
N LEU A 239 11.96 4.88 16.67
CA LEU A 239 12.55 4.33 17.90
C LEU A 239 12.91 2.83 17.80
N GLU A 240 13.09 2.34 16.60
CA GLU A 240 13.55 0.97 16.38
C GLU A 240 15.06 0.89 16.71
N ASP A 241 15.41 -0.15 17.47
CA ASP A 241 16.82 -0.38 17.83
C ASP A 241 17.60 -0.82 16.58
N ASP A 242 18.70 -0.15 16.28
CA ASP A 242 19.53 -0.52 15.12
C ASP A 242 20.33 -1.79 15.45
N LEU A 243 19.72 -2.95 15.13
CA LEU A 243 20.33 -4.26 15.36
C LEU A 243 21.70 -4.44 14.66
N ARG A 244 22.11 -3.52 13.77
CA ARG A 244 23.42 -3.59 13.08
C ARG A 244 24.56 -3.39 14.06
N ASP A 245 24.41 -2.51 15.06
CA ASP A 245 25.43 -2.28 16.08
C ASP A 245 25.66 -3.53 16.93
N HIS A 246 24.61 -4.32 17.17
CA HIS A 246 24.70 -5.58 17.93
C HIS A 246 25.30 -6.75 17.14
N VAL A 247 25.19 -6.74 15.80
CA VAL A 247 25.81 -7.76 14.94
C VAL A 247 27.32 -7.55 14.84
N ASP A 248 27.77 -6.30 14.79
CA ASP A 248 29.20 -5.97 14.75
C ASP A 248 29.90 -6.31 16.07
N GLU A 249 29.25 -6.12 17.22
CA GLU A 249 29.78 -6.58 18.51
C GLU A 249 29.82 -8.11 18.62
N ALA A 250 28.76 -8.80 18.17
CA ALA A 250 28.71 -10.27 18.18
C ALA A 250 29.70 -10.93 17.22
N THR A 251 30.02 -10.27 16.10
CA THR A 251 31.03 -10.77 15.15
C THR A 251 32.46 -10.43 15.57
N ALA A 252 32.67 -9.43 16.40
CA ALA A 252 33.98 -9.08 16.96
C ALA A 252 34.47 -10.10 18.00
N GLU A 253 33.58 -10.89 18.59
CA GLU A 253 33.91 -11.95 19.57
C GLU A 253 34.25 -13.33 18.92
N ILE A 254 34.11 -13.44 17.59
CA ILE A 254 34.55 -14.67 16.92
C ILE A 254 36.09 -14.68 16.90
N ASP A 255 36.66 -15.40 17.86
CA ASP A 255 38.09 -15.64 17.99
C ASP A 255 38.64 -16.28 16.67
N THR A 256 39.43 -15.51 15.96
CA THR A 256 40.16 -15.96 14.78
C THR A 256 41.51 -16.54 15.12
N SER A 257 41.68 -17.20 16.28
CA SER A 257 42.91 -17.94 16.57
C SER A 257 43.09 -19.04 15.52
N PRO A 258 44.25 -19.12 14.83
CA PRO A 258 44.51 -20.20 13.88
C PRO A 258 44.59 -21.50 14.65
N ILE A 259 43.84 -22.49 14.15
CA ILE A 259 43.99 -23.87 14.58
C ILE A 259 45.44 -24.28 14.24
N SER A 260 46.28 -24.38 15.24
CA SER A 260 47.63 -24.96 15.08
C SER A 260 47.50 -26.44 14.77
N GLU A 261 48.10 -26.89 13.68
CA GLU A 261 48.25 -28.27 13.29
C GLU A 261 48.95 -29.15 14.34
#